data_1d4f0a7e29616af410af5147a100629f
#
_entry.id   1d4f0a7e29616af410af5147a100629f
#
_cell.length_a   1.000
_cell.length_b   1.000
_cell.length_c   1.000
_cell.angle_alpha   90.00
_cell.angle_beta   90.00
_cell.angle_gamma   90.00
#
_symmetry.space_group_name_H-M   'P 1'
#
loop_
_entity.id
_entity.type
_entity.pdbx_description
1 polymer ?
#
loop_
_entity_poly.entity_id
_entity_poly.type
_entity_poly.pdbx_seq_one_letter_code
_entity_poly.pdbx_strand_id
1 'polypeptide(L)'
;MSHPGIGPQSPQLSISPRVTRFVGLYCLVLLTLYNLAAAGLIGVPVQFILKNQLHLQPTQVSVFGFLTDGPYFIGFAFGFLRDRWRPFGKGDTGYFLFVPLLMGLVYVVLGYVPHTYGVLVAGLIVLAALSSLLGAAAQGLVAAIAKDFGMMGRLSVVSYMTYKGALVYQQSVGGWLDEHSSHVAPFLVSGAVCVSVLLMAFWHPRVIFRSGKEVFVSVIPEGATAAFKRLLRHKAVYIPALVLFLWDFAPGWGTPLLFYLTNVQKLTESEFGASQGWLRLGQVLAALCYAGLCTRFKFKPLLYWGTFLGVIGGPTFLLIHSPGQANIVCLIAGASCGIAVASYYDLLFRCCPKELEGVAFMVSYAAFTLAGDASDILGSFLYEKGGFGLALAISMAFTALIYVPLIFLPRSATDPHEGEAIVDVDPPRNLLPALEA
;
A
#
# COMPACT_ATOMS: atom_id res chain seq x y z
N MET A 1 46.30 5.24 29.54
CA MET A 1 44.88 5.00 29.33
C MET A 1 44.68 4.93 27.82
N SER A 2 44.62 3.71 27.29
CA SER A 2 44.55 3.38 25.87
C SER A 2 43.08 3.45 25.41
N HIS A 3 42.80 4.23 24.36
CA HIS A 3 41.52 4.27 23.67
C HIS A 3 41.20 2.88 23.08
N PRO A 4 39.97 2.35 23.23
CA PRO A 4 39.58 1.14 22.54
C PRO A 4 39.37 1.46 21.04
N GLY A 5 40.08 0.69 20.21
CA GLY A 5 40.11 0.83 18.78
C GLY A 5 38.72 0.66 18.15
N ILE A 6 38.46 1.52 17.18
CA ILE A 6 37.39 1.41 16.20
C ILE A 6 37.59 0.08 15.46
N GLY A 7 36.70 -0.87 15.69
CA GLY A 7 36.70 -2.15 14.98
C GLY A 7 36.62 -1.93 13.46
N PRO A 8 37.17 -2.84 12.65
CA PRO A 8 37.21 -2.68 11.21
C PRO A 8 35.81 -2.60 10.64
N GLN A 9 35.47 -1.46 10.05
CA GLN A 9 34.31 -1.33 9.18
C GLN A 9 34.43 -2.38 8.07
N SER A 10 33.50 -3.30 8.01
CA SER A 10 33.46 -4.28 6.94
C SER A 10 33.52 -3.55 5.57
N PRO A 11 34.40 -3.98 4.65
CA PRO A 11 34.56 -3.31 3.37
C PRO A 11 33.23 -3.29 2.64
N GLN A 12 32.66 -2.12 2.43
CA GLN A 12 31.55 -1.94 1.50
C GLN A 12 32.07 -2.33 0.13
N LEU A 13 31.77 -3.55 -0.31
CA LEU A 13 32.02 -4.01 -1.67
C LEU A 13 31.36 -2.99 -2.60
N SER A 14 32.18 -2.29 -3.39
CA SER A 14 31.69 -1.38 -4.43
C SER A 14 30.91 -2.21 -5.48
N ILE A 15 29.61 -2.28 -5.28
CA ILE A 15 28.72 -3.06 -6.15
C ILE A 15 28.68 -2.35 -7.51
N SER A 16 29.03 -3.06 -8.58
CA SER A 16 29.00 -2.52 -9.93
C SER A 16 27.62 -1.92 -10.25
N PRO A 17 27.54 -0.74 -10.90
CA PRO A 17 26.27 -0.12 -11.29
C PRO A 17 25.38 -1.02 -12.16
N ARG A 18 25.98 -1.96 -12.93
CA ARG A 18 25.23 -2.95 -13.71
C ARG A 18 24.50 -3.95 -12.81
N VAL A 19 25.14 -4.42 -11.75
CA VAL A 19 24.56 -5.34 -10.78
C VAL A 19 23.40 -4.66 -10.06
N THR A 20 23.57 -3.41 -9.61
CA THR A 20 22.52 -2.62 -8.93
C THR A 20 21.30 -2.43 -9.83
N ARG A 21 21.49 -2.11 -11.11
CA ARG A 21 20.39 -1.99 -12.08
C ARG A 21 19.66 -3.31 -12.32
N PHE A 22 20.41 -4.41 -12.44
CA PHE A 22 19.83 -5.74 -12.62
C PHE A 22 19.00 -6.18 -11.40
N VAL A 23 19.52 -5.99 -10.20
CA VAL A 23 18.81 -6.27 -8.95
C VAL A 23 17.54 -5.40 -8.81
N GLY A 24 17.65 -4.12 -9.17
CA GLY A 24 16.48 -3.23 -9.22
C GLY A 24 15.42 -3.70 -10.20
N LEU A 25 15.81 -4.17 -11.39
CA LEU A 25 14.89 -4.73 -12.40
C LEU A 25 14.20 -6.01 -11.88
N TYR A 26 14.97 -6.90 -11.25
CA TYR A 26 14.40 -8.12 -10.65
C TYR A 26 13.32 -7.77 -9.60
N CYS A 27 13.63 -6.86 -8.68
CA CYS A 27 12.67 -6.41 -7.66
C CYS A 27 11.45 -5.71 -8.28
N LEU A 28 11.64 -4.90 -9.32
CA LEU A 28 10.54 -4.25 -10.04
C LEU A 28 9.61 -5.29 -10.66
N VAL A 29 10.14 -6.30 -11.36
CA VAL A 29 9.34 -7.36 -11.99
C VAL A 29 8.61 -8.18 -10.93
N LEU A 30 9.31 -8.62 -9.86
CA LEU A 30 8.70 -9.37 -8.76
C LEU A 30 7.55 -8.60 -8.12
N LEU A 31 7.78 -7.35 -7.74
CA LEU A 31 6.76 -6.52 -7.11
C LEU A 31 5.59 -6.22 -8.05
N THR A 32 5.85 -6.01 -9.34
CA THR A 32 4.80 -5.78 -10.32
C THR A 32 3.90 -7.01 -10.46
N LEU A 33 4.48 -8.18 -10.69
CA LEU A 33 3.73 -9.42 -10.83
C LEU A 33 2.95 -9.76 -9.55
N TYR A 34 3.60 -9.64 -8.38
CA TYR A 34 2.95 -9.84 -7.10
C TYR A 34 1.76 -8.88 -6.89
N ASN A 35 1.96 -7.57 -7.08
CA ASN A 35 0.92 -6.59 -6.84
C ASN A 35 -0.25 -6.73 -7.82
N LEU A 36 0.01 -7.06 -9.10
CA LEU A 36 -1.03 -7.36 -10.08
C LEU A 36 -1.83 -8.61 -9.69
N ALA A 37 -1.16 -9.66 -9.23
CA ALA A 37 -1.82 -10.88 -8.76
C ALA A 37 -2.65 -10.64 -7.49
N ALA A 38 -2.12 -9.87 -6.54
CA ALA A 38 -2.80 -9.53 -5.30
C ALA A 38 -4.02 -8.61 -5.52
N ALA A 39 -3.91 -7.65 -6.44
CA ALA A 39 -5.01 -6.77 -6.79
C ALA A 39 -6.12 -7.52 -7.54
N GLY A 40 -5.76 -8.37 -8.51
CA GLY A 40 -6.73 -9.00 -9.43
C GLY A 40 -7.49 -7.97 -10.26
N LEU A 41 -8.55 -8.42 -10.94
CA LEU A 41 -9.46 -7.54 -11.72
C LEU A 41 -10.90 -7.59 -11.19
N ILE A 42 -11.12 -8.25 -10.07
CA ILE A 42 -12.48 -8.54 -9.58
C ILE A 42 -13.02 -7.48 -8.62
N GLY A 43 -12.24 -6.46 -8.25
CA GLY A 43 -12.66 -5.44 -7.26
C GLY A 43 -13.95 -4.73 -7.67
N VAL A 44 -13.98 -4.11 -8.86
CA VAL A 44 -15.17 -3.46 -9.40
C VAL A 44 -16.26 -4.47 -9.74
N PRO A 45 -15.98 -5.56 -10.49
CA PRO A 45 -16.98 -6.60 -10.78
C PRO A 45 -17.73 -7.12 -9.56
N VAL A 46 -17.00 -7.46 -8.49
CA VAL A 46 -17.64 -7.97 -7.25
C VAL A 46 -18.54 -6.91 -6.61
N GLN A 47 -18.13 -5.64 -6.57
CA GLN A 47 -18.98 -4.56 -6.05
C GLN A 47 -20.29 -4.44 -6.82
N PHE A 48 -20.24 -4.59 -8.15
CA PHE A 48 -21.44 -4.55 -8.99
C PHE A 48 -22.28 -5.82 -8.88
N ILE A 49 -21.67 -7.00 -8.72
CA ILE A 49 -22.40 -8.24 -8.39
C ILE A 49 -23.17 -8.08 -7.07
N LEU A 50 -22.53 -7.59 -6.02
CA LEU A 50 -23.17 -7.36 -4.72
C LEU A 50 -24.33 -6.37 -4.83
N LYS A 51 -24.14 -5.30 -5.57
CA LYS A 51 -25.13 -4.23 -5.74
C LYS A 51 -26.26 -4.63 -6.69
N ASN A 52 -25.94 -5.10 -7.90
CA ASN A 52 -26.90 -5.25 -9.00
C ASN A 52 -27.52 -6.66 -9.06
N GLN A 53 -26.75 -7.73 -8.71
CA GLN A 53 -27.26 -9.11 -8.75
C GLN A 53 -27.81 -9.54 -7.39
N LEU A 54 -27.09 -9.25 -6.29
CA LEU A 54 -27.52 -9.61 -4.95
C LEU A 54 -28.39 -8.53 -4.28
N HIS A 55 -28.54 -7.36 -4.93
CA HIS A 55 -29.36 -6.23 -4.46
C HIS A 55 -29.06 -5.79 -3.02
N LEU A 56 -27.78 -5.85 -2.62
CA LEU A 56 -27.36 -5.48 -1.27
C LEU A 56 -27.40 -3.97 -1.06
N GLN A 57 -27.79 -3.58 0.15
CA GLN A 57 -27.74 -2.19 0.59
C GLN A 57 -26.29 -1.75 0.87
N PRO A 58 -25.97 -0.44 0.84
CA PRO A 58 -24.60 0.06 1.07
C PRO A 58 -23.93 -0.54 2.32
N THR A 59 -24.61 -0.54 3.46
CA THR A 59 -24.07 -1.10 4.71
C THR A 59 -23.75 -2.60 4.58
N GLN A 60 -24.55 -3.37 3.85
CA GLN A 60 -24.30 -4.79 3.62
C GLN A 60 -23.07 -5.02 2.74
N VAL A 61 -22.87 -4.16 1.73
CA VAL A 61 -21.68 -4.20 0.86
C VAL A 61 -20.41 -3.87 1.66
N SER A 62 -20.46 -2.88 2.54
CA SER A 62 -19.32 -2.54 3.41
C SER A 62 -19.02 -3.64 4.43
N VAL A 63 -20.04 -4.25 5.02
CA VAL A 63 -19.86 -5.43 5.91
C VAL A 63 -19.24 -6.60 5.15
N PHE A 64 -19.63 -6.81 3.89
CA PHE A 64 -18.99 -7.82 3.04
C PHE A 64 -17.49 -7.54 2.89
N GLY A 65 -17.10 -6.29 2.56
CA GLY A 65 -15.69 -5.86 2.48
C GLY A 65 -14.94 -6.16 3.77
N PHE A 66 -15.46 -5.70 4.91
CA PHE A 66 -14.89 -5.95 6.23
C PHE A 66 -14.64 -7.45 6.52
N LEU A 67 -15.59 -8.32 6.16
CA LEU A 67 -15.43 -9.76 6.36
C LEU A 67 -14.36 -10.36 5.43
N THR A 68 -14.32 -9.93 4.18
CA THR A 68 -13.36 -10.46 3.18
C THR A 68 -11.94 -9.98 3.41
N ASP A 69 -11.76 -8.80 4.00
CA ASP A 69 -10.46 -8.22 4.32
C ASP A 69 -9.88 -8.70 5.66
N GLY A 70 -10.63 -9.53 6.41
CA GLY A 70 -10.20 -10.11 7.68
C GLY A 70 -8.77 -10.66 7.71
N PRO A 71 -8.28 -11.41 6.71
CA PRO A 71 -6.89 -11.87 6.67
C PRO A 71 -5.85 -10.73 6.66
N TYR A 72 -6.15 -9.56 6.10
CA TYR A 72 -5.23 -8.42 6.10
C TYR A 72 -5.07 -7.81 7.51
N PHE A 73 -6.09 -7.90 8.38
CA PHE A 73 -6.00 -7.41 9.76
C PHE A 73 -4.96 -8.18 10.58
N ILE A 74 -4.72 -9.43 10.21
CA ILE A 74 -3.72 -10.30 10.84
C ILE A 74 -2.50 -10.55 9.92
N GLY A 75 -2.24 -9.65 8.98
CA GLY A 75 -1.18 -9.78 7.97
C GLY A 75 0.20 -10.14 8.56
N PHE A 76 0.51 -9.66 9.77
CA PHE A 76 1.74 -10.01 10.49
C PHE A 76 1.87 -11.51 10.78
N ALA A 77 0.76 -12.25 10.94
CA ALA A 77 0.78 -13.70 11.19
C ALA A 77 1.32 -14.47 9.97
N PHE A 78 1.05 -13.97 8.75
CA PHE A 78 1.58 -14.57 7.52
C PHE A 78 3.10 -14.35 7.38
N GLY A 79 3.62 -13.24 7.90
CA GLY A 79 5.06 -13.04 8.03
C GLY A 79 5.72 -14.11 8.92
N PHE A 80 5.12 -14.40 10.09
CA PHE A 80 5.59 -15.49 10.96
C PHE A 80 5.49 -16.87 10.32
N LEU A 81 4.41 -17.12 9.60
CA LEU A 81 4.23 -18.37 8.88
C LEU A 81 5.32 -18.55 7.83
N ARG A 82 5.64 -17.49 7.04
CA ARG A 82 6.74 -17.48 6.09
C ARG A 82 8.08 -17.82 6.74
N ASP A 83 8.38 -17.24 7.88
CA ASP A 83 9.68 -17.46 8.55
C ASP A 83 9.84 -18.88 9.08
N ARG A 84 8.74 -19.54 9.42
CA ARG A 84 8.76 -20.90 9.99
C ARG A 84 8.51 -22.01 8.97
N TRP A 85 7.64 -21.78 8.01
CA TRP A 85 7.28 -22.77 7.01
C TRP A 85 7.93 -22.43 5.67
N ARG A 86 8.72 -23.36 5.16
CA ARG A 86 9.42 -23.25 3.87
C ARG A 86 8.87 -24.29 2.91
N PRO A 87 7.90 -23.95 2.04
CA PRO A 87 7.34 -24.90 1.10
C PRO A 87 8.45 -25.55 0.26
N PHE A 88 8.42 -26.86 0.15
CA PHE A 88 9.41 -27.66 -0.62
C PHE A 88 10.89 -27.43 -0.22
N GLY A 89 11.16 -26.85 0.95
CA GLY A 89 12.52 -26.53 1.39
C GLY A 89 13.22 -25.41 0.58
N LYS A 90 12.48 -24.68 -0.28
CA LYS A 90 13.01 -23.70 -1.24
C LYS A 90 12.89 -22.24 -0.77
N GLY A 91 12.60 -21.99 0.52
CA GLY A 91 12.46 -20.63 1.04
C GLY A 91 11.32 -19.86 0.37
N ASP A 92 11.55 -18.57 0.04
CA ASP A 92 10.55 -17.72 -0.60
C ASP A 92 10.14 -18.19 -2.00
N THR A 93 11.04 -18.82 -2.73
CA THR A 93 10.74 -19.42 -4.04
C THR A 93 9.64 -20.48 -3.98
N GLY A 94 9.56 -21.22 -2.87
CA GLY A 94 8.49 -22.20 -2.65
C GLY A 94 7.10 -21.56 -2.62
N TYR A 95 7.00 -20.35 -2.05
CA TYR A 95 5.75 -19.58 -2.06
C TYR A 95 5.37 -19.12 -3.46
N PHE A 96 6.34 -18.65 -4.27
CA PHE A 96 6.09 -18.26 -5.66
C PHE A 96 5.67 -19.41 -6.56
N LEU A 97 5.97 -20.64 -6.18
CA LEU A 97 5.54 -21.84 -6.92
C LEU A 97 4.11 -22.26 -6.53
N PHE A 98 3.80 -22.30 -5.25
CA PHE A 98 2.58 -22.94 -4.72
C PHE A 98 1.40 -21.96 -4.61
N VAL A 99 1.62 -20.76 -4.04
CA VAL A 99 0.54 -19.83 -3.73
C VAL A 99 -0.16 -19.29 -4.98
N PRO A 100 0.56 -18.87 -6.04
CA PRO A 100 -0.08 -18.37 -7.24
C PRO A 100 -0.94 -19.40 -7.96
N LEU A 101 -0.58 -20.69 -7.91
CA LEU A 101 -1.39 -21.78 -8.47
C LEU A 101 -2.71 -21.92 -7.71
N LEU A 102 -2.66 -21.87 -6.38
CA LEU A 102 -3.87 -21.92 -5.56
C LEU A 102 -4.75 -20.68 -5.80
N MET A 103 -4.15 -19.49 -5.85
CA MET A 103 -4.91 -18.26 -6.18
C MET A 103 -5.58 -18.38 -7.55
N GLY A 104 -4.83 -18.83 -8.58
CA GLY A 104 -5.37 -19.05 -9.92
C GLY A 104 -6.53 -20.04 -9.92
N LEU A 105 -6.41 -21.14 -9.18
CA LEU A 105 -7.48 -22.13 -9.03
C LEU A 105 -8.73 -21.51 -8.38
N VAL A 106 -8.56 -20.75 -7.30
CA VAL A 106 -9.68 -20.08 -6.60
C VAL A 106 -10.37 -19.08 -7.54
N TYR A 107 -9.61 -18.31 -8.32
CA TYR A 107 -10.19 -17.41 -9.33
C TYR A 107 -11.00 -18.17 -10.38
N VAL A 108 -10.47 -19.28 -10.91
CA VAL A 108 -11.20 -20.10 -11.89
C VAL A 108 -12.49 -20.66 -11.27
N VAL A 109 -12.42 -21.19 -10.05
CA VAL A 109 -13.62 -21.70 -9.35
C VAL A 109 -14.64 -20.59 -9.17
N LEU A 110 -14.23 -19.41 -8.66
CA LEU A 110 -15.14 -18.27 -8.48
C LEU A 110 -15.77 -17.78 -9.79
N GLY A 111 -15.07 -17.91 -10.92
CA GLY A 111 -15.61 -17.51 -12.21
C GLY A 111 -16.76 -18.40 -12.72
N TYR A 112 -16.80 -19.67 -12.32
CA TYR A 112 -17.81 -20.62 -12.80
C TYR A 112 -18.88 -21.01 -11.78
N VAL A 113 -18.66 -20.76 -10.50
CA VAL A 113 -19.63 -21.08 -9.43
C VAL A 113 -20.66 -19.94 -9.32
N PRO A 114 -21.96 -20.24 -9.04
CA PRO A 114 -22.96 -19.20 -8.83
C PRO A 114 -22.54 -18.20 -7.73
N HIS A 115 -22.61 -16.91 -8.03
CA HIS A 115 -22.18 -15.83 -7.15
C HIS A 115 -23.21 -15.61 -6.04
N THR A 116 -23.22 -16.47 -5.02
CA THR A 116 -23.97 -16.22 -3.79
C THR A 116 -23.11 -15.47 -2.78
N TYR A 117 -23.75 -14.79 -1.83
CA TYR A 117 -23.03 -14.05 -0.79
C TYR A 117 -21.98 -14.91 -0.06
N GLY A 118 -22.36 -16.11 0.37
CA GLY A 118 -21.46 -17.01 1.11
C GLY A 118 -20.28 -17.52 0.27
N VAL A 119 -20.50 -17.83 -1.01
CA VAL A 119 -19.44 -18.27 -1.94
C VAL A 119 -18.43 -17.16 -2.17
N LEU A 120 -18.91 -15.93 -2.40
CA LEU A 120 -18.02 -14.78 -2.60
C LEU A 120 -17.21 -14.47 -1.32
N VAL A 121 -17.87 -14.45 -0.14
CA VAL A 121 -17.17 -14.25 1.14
C VAL A 121 -16.08 -15.30 1.33
N ALA A 122 -16.41 -16.59 1.21
CA ALA A 122 -15.45 -17.66 1.41
C ALA A 122 -14.29 -17.60 0.42
N GLY A 123 -14.59 -17.40 -0.87
CA GLY A 123 -13.57 -17.32 -1.92
C GLY A 123 -12.64 -16.12 -1.74
N LEU A 124 -13.18 -14.94 -1.41
CA LEU A 124 -12.37 -13.74 -1.21
C LEU A 124 -11.54 -13.80 0.08
N ILE A 125 -12.04 -14.39 1.17
CA ILE A 125 -11.23 -14.65 2.37
C ILE A 125 -10.04 -15.54 2.03
N VAL A 126 -10.25 -16.61 1.26
CA VAL A 126 -9.16 -17.48 0.82
C VAL A 126 -8.17 -16.73 -0.07
N LEU A 127 -8.64 -15.93 -1.03
CA LEU A 127 -7.77 -15.09 -1.87
C LEU A 127 -6.98 -14.08 -1.04
N ALA A 128 -7.61 -13.41 -0.07
CA ALA A 128 -6.95 -12.45 0.81
C ALA A 128 -5.86 -13.11 1.68
N ALA A 129 -6.12 -14.31 2.19
CA ALA A 129 -5.14 -15.09 2.95
C ALA A 129 -3.95 -15.52 2.08
N LEU A 130 -4.22 -16.04 0.88
CA LEU A 130 -3.17 -16.43 -0.08
C LEU A 130 -2.37 -15.22 -0.55
N SER A 131 -3.04 -14.09 -0.83
CA SER A 131 -2.40 -12.83 -1.21
C SER A 131 -1.50 -12.29 -0.09
N SER A 132 -1.94 -12.35 1.18
CA SER A 132 -1.14 -11.96 2.34
C SER A 132 0.11 -12.83 2.49
N LEU A 133 -0.03 -14.14 2.25
CA LEU A 133 1.09 -15.07 2.30
C LEU A 133 2.10 -14.85 1.17
N LEU A 134 1.61 -14.64 -0.06
CA LEU A 134 2.44 -14.28 -1.21
C LEU A 134 3.14 -12.94 -0.99
N GLY A 135 2.43 -11.98 -0.40
CA GLY A 135 2.96 -10.67 -0.04
C GLY A 135 4.08 -10.74 0.99
N ALA A 136 3.90 -11.56 2.03
CA ALA A 136 4.95 -11.79 3.02
C ALA A 136 6.23 -12.34 2.37
N ALA A 137 6.12 -13.25 1.40
CA ALA A 137 7.28 -13.79 0.68
C ALA A 137 7.90 -12.74 -0.26
N ALA A 138 7.11 -12.06 -1.09
CA ALA A 138 7.60 -11.09 -2.08
C ALA A 138 8.22 -9.86 -1.41
N GLN A 139 7.51 -9.23 -0.48
CA GLN A 139 7.99 -8.03 0.22
C GLN A 139 9.17 -8.35 1.15
N GLY A 140 9.14 -9.51 1.80
CA GLY A 140 10.24 -9.96 2.65
C GLY A 140 11.52 -10.22 1.86
N LEU A 141 11.43 -10.85 0.68
CA LEU A 141 12.59 -11.04 -0.20
C LEU A 141 13.14 -9.70 -0.69
N VAL A 142 12.26 -8.78 -1.12
CA VAL A 142 12.67 -7.45 -1.57
C VAL A 142 13.30 -6.64 -0.44
N ALA A 143 12.78 -6.72 0.79
CA ALA A 143 13.36 -6.05 1.96
C ALA A 143 14.76 -6.59 2.27
N ALA A 144 14.97 -7.89 2.20
CA ALA A 144 16.28 -8.50 2.37
C ALA A 144 17.28 -8.04 1.31
N ILE A 145 16.88 -8.06 0.02
CA ILE A 145 17.69 -7.54 -1.08
C ILE A 145 18.01 -6.06 -0.89
N ALA A 146 17.01 -5.26 -0.48
CA ALA A 146 17.18 -3.83 -0.25
C ALA A 146 18.24 -3.53 0.81
N LYS A 147 18.28 -4.32 1.88
CA LYS A 147 19.25 -4.21 2.95
C LYS A 147 20.66 -4.59 2.46
N ASP A 148 20.80 -5.72 1.77
CA ASP A 148 22.10 -6.22 1.35
C ASP A 148 22.76 -5.37 0.27
N PHE A 149 21.96 -4.77 -0.62
CA PHE A 149 22.44 -3.92 -1.71
C PHE A 149 22.42 -2.42 -1.37
N GLY A 150 22.01 -2.02 -0.15
CA GLY A 150 21.90 -0.62 0.24
C GLY A 150 20.88 0.19 -0.57
N MET A 151 19.78 -0.48 -1.02
CA MET A 151 18.78 0.10 -1.93
C MET A 151 17.43 0.38 -1.23
N MET A 152 17.39 0.46 0.10
CA MET A 152 16.16 0.57 0.89
C MET A 152 15.20 1.66 0.35
N GLY A 153 15.66 2.90 0.24
CA GLY A 153 14.81 4.01 -0.22
C GLY A 153 14.31 3.82 -1.66
N ARG A 154 15.17 3.33 -2.57
CA ARG A 154 14.79 3.11 -3.97
C ARG A 154 13.74 2.01 -4.12
N LEU A 155 13.91 0.88 -3.42
CA LEU A 155 12.97 -0.24 -3.52
C LEU A 155 11.67 0.03 -2.78
N SER A 156 11.65 0.88 -1.75
CA SER A 156 10.40 1.36 -1.13
C SER A 156 9.56 2.17 -2.11
N VAL A 157 10.15 3.06 -2.90
CA VAL A 157 9.46 3.81 -3.95
C VAL A 157 8.93 2.85 -5.03
N VAL A 158 9.73 1.89 -5.47
CA VAL A 158 9.31 0.87 -6.45
C VAL A 158 8.13 0.06 -5.92
N SER A 159 8.18 -0.37 -4.65
CA SER A 159 7.08 -1.10 -4.01
C SER A 159 5.78 -0.29 -4.00
N TYR A 160 5.84 0.97 -3.60
CA TYR A 160 4.68 1.86 -3.61
C TYR A 160 4.10 2.07 -5.01
N MET A 161 4.98 2.34 -6.00
CA MET A 161 4.59 2.58 -7.39
C MET A 161 3.91 1.35 -8.02
N THR A 162 4.49 0.17 -7.84
CA THR A 162 3.93 -1.07 -8.36
C THR A 162 2.60 -1.42 -7.69
N TYR A 163 2.47 -1.18 -6.37
CA TYR A 163 1.21 -1.35 -5.65
C TYR A 163 0.11 -0.44 -6.18
N LYS A 164 0.37 0.87 -6.26
CA LYS A 164 -0.64 1.83 -6.75
C LYS A 164 -0.93 1.64 -8.24
N GLY A 165 0.08 1.29 -9.05
CA GLY A 165 -0.10 0.95 -10.46
C GLY A 165 -0.99 -0.28 -10.66
N ALA A 166 -0.85 -1.30 -9.81
CA ALA A 166 -1.72 -2.46 -9.83
C ALA A 166 -3.18 -2.09 -9.49
N LEU A 167 -3.41 -1.15 -8.55
CA LEU A 167 -4.74 -0.64 -8.26
C LEU A 167 -5.36 0.16 -9.42
N VAL A 168 -4.55 0.93 -10.18
CA VAL A 168 -5.02 1.57 -11.42
C VAL A 168 -5.51 0.51 -12.40
N TYR A 169 -4.72 -0.53 -12.62
CA TYR A 169 -5.07 -1.66 -13.48
C TYR A 169 -6.35 -2.37 -13.00
N GLN A 170 -6.42 -2.71 -11.72
CA GLN A 170 -7.58 -3.37 -11.11
C GLN A 170 -8.88 -2.59 -11.36
N GLN A 171 -8.87 -1.30 -11.08
CA GLN A 171 -10.07 -0.47 -11.16
C GLN A 171 -10.48 -0.23 -12.61
N SER A 172 -9.55 0.25 -13.44
CA SER A 172 -9.87 0.66 -14.83
C SER A 172 -10.15 -0.55 -15.72
N VAL A 173 -9.28 -1.56 -15.69
CA VAL A 173 -9.43 -2.73 -16.56
C VAL A 173 -10.50 -3.68 -16.05
N GLY A 174 -10.64 -3.82 -14.73
CA GLY A 174 -11.65 -4.67 -14.10
C GLY A 174 -13.06 -4.23 -14.46
N GLY A 175 -13.40 -2.95 -14.29
CA GLY A 175 -14.72 -2.42 -14.65
C GLY A 175 -14.99 -2.47 -16.16
N TRP A 176 -13.98 -2.14 -16.98
CA TRP A 176 -14.13 -2.23 -18.44
C TRP A 176 -14.38 -3.67 -18.92
N LEU A 177 -13.60 -4.62 -18.36
CA LEU A 177 -13.69 -6.01 -18.76
C LEU A 177 -15.05 -6.64 -18.42
N ASP A 178 -15.60 -6.30 -17.24
CA ASP A 178 -16.90 -6.80 -16.80
C ASP A 178 -18.05 -6.27 -17.68
N GLU A 179 -18.02 -4.98 -18.01
CA GLU A 179 -19.04 -4.36 -18.83
C GLU A 179 -19.01 -4.83 -20.30
N HIS A 180 -17.81 -5.09 -20.87
CA HIS A 180 -17.64 -5.38 -22.29
C HIS A 180 -17.42 -6.86 -22.62
N SER A 181 -17.41 -7.74 -21.60
CA SER A 181 -17.22 -9.18 -21.79
C SER A 181 -18.16 -9.99 -20.89
N SER A 182 -17.87 -11.28 -20.70
CA SER A 182 -18.62 -12.10 -19.75
C SER A 182 -18.17 -11.81 -18.32
N HIS A 183 -19.07 -11.88 -17.35
CA HIS A 183 -18.75 -11.75 -15.90
C HIS A 183 -17.70 -12.76 -15.41
N VAL A 184 -17.43 -13.81 -16.18
CA VAL A 184 -16.35 -14.79 -15.89
C VAL A 184 -14.97 -14.24 -16.25
N ALA A 185 -14.86 -13.35 -17.24
CA ALA A 185 -13.60 -12.89 -17.81
C ALA A 185 -12.69 -12.19 -16.76
N PRO A 186 -13.16 -11.29 -15.87
CA PRO A 186 -12.33 -10.70 -14.85
C PRO A 186 -11.67 -11.74 -13.91
N PHE A 187 -12.40 -12.82 -13.59
CA PHE A 187 -11.88 -13.90 -12.75
C PHE A 187 -10.81 -14.71 -13.49
N LEU A 188 -11.04 -15.10 -14.75
CA LEU A 188 -10.08 -15.88 -15.52
C LEU A 188 -8.80 -15.09 -15.80
N VAL A 189 -8.91 -13.81 -16.15
CA VAL A 189 -7.75 -12.96 -16.38
C VAL A 189 -6.97 -12.76 -15.07
N SER A 190 -7.64 -12.56 -13.94
CA SER A 190 -7.00 -12.51 -12.62
C SER A 190 -6.24 -13.80 -12.31
N GLY A 191 -6.86 -14.95 -12.58
CA GLY A 191 -6.21 -16.26 -12.43
C GLY A 191 -4.97 -16.40 -13.31
N ALA A 192 -5.03 -15.98 -14.57
CA ALA A 192 -3.88 -16.00 -15.49
C ALA A 192 -2.75 -15.08 -15.00
N VAL A 193 -3.09 -13.89 -14.49
CA VAL A 193 -2.11 -12.96 -13.89
C VAL A 193 -1.46 -13.59 -12.66
N CYS A 194 -2.21 -14.27 -11.79
CA CYS A 194 -1.63 -15.00 -10.66
C CYS A 194 -0.63 -16.05 -11.11
N VAL A 195 -0.98 -16.85 -12.10
CA VAL A 195 -0.08 -17.88 -12.65
C VAL A 195 1.21 -17.26 -13.21
N SER A 196 1.19 -16.03 -13.72
CA SER A 196 2.40 -15.37 -14.22
C SER A 196 3.49 -15.16 -13.15
N VAL A 197 3.11 -15.11 -11.86
CA VAL A 197 4.07 -15.02 -10.74
C VAL A 197 4.98 -16.25 -10.66
N LEU A 198 4.55 -17.40 -11.21
CA LEU A 198 5.40 -18.60 -11.34
C LEU A 198 6.71 -18.33 -12.08
N LEU A 199 6.74 -17.37 -13.00
CA LEU A 199 7.97 -16.98 -13.70
C LEU A 199 9.08 -16.61 -12.71
N MET A 200 8.73 -16.02 -11.56
CA MET A 200 9.69 -15.67 -10.52
C MET A 200 10.22 -16.90 -9.77
N ALA A 201 9.45 -17.98 -9.72
CA ALA A 201 9.91 -19.24 -9.12
C ALA A 201 10.99 -19.95 -9.97
N PHE A 202 11.09 -19.63 -11.25
CA PHE A 202 12.11 -20.18 -12.15
C PHE A 202 13.27 -19.22 -12.40
N TRP A 203 13.09 -17.95 -12.13
CA TRP A 203 14.11 -16.93 -12.31
C TRP A 203 14.97 -16.75 -11.07
N HIS A 204 16.10 -17.49 -11.02
CA HIS A 204 17.05 -17.49 -9.90
C HIS A 204 18.39 -16.86 -10.30
N PRO A 205 18.53 -15.54 -10.33
CA PRO A 205 19.82 -14.91 -10.66
C PRO A 205 20.86 -15.22 -9.58
N ARG A 206 22.03 -15.73 -10.00
CA ARG A 206 23.13 -16.10 -9.09
C ARG A 206 23.62 -14.94 -8.21
N VAL A 207 23.36 -13.71 -8.61
CA VAL A 207 23.70 -12.50 -7.85
C VAL A 207 22.85 -12.37 -6.60
N ILE A 208 21.58 -12.81 -6.65
CA ILE A 208 20.61 -12.74 -5.54
C ILE A 208 20.61 -14.07 -4.78
N PHE A 209 20.71 -15.20 -5.49
CA PHE A 209 20.65 -16.54 -4.92
C PHE A 209 22.03 -17.21 -5.00
N ARG A 210 22.84 -17.10 -3.95
CA ARG A 210 24.14 -17.80 -3.86
C ARG A 210 23.93 -19.27 -3.52
N SER A 211 24.41 -20.16 -4.38
CA SER A 211 24.43 -21.64 -4.17
C SER A 211 23.05 -22.29 -3.99
N GLY A 212 21.98 -21.72 -4.60
CA GLY A 212 20.62 -22.29 -4.53
C GLY A 212 19.98 -22.23 -3.14
N LYS A 213 20.65 -21.63 -2.17
CA LYS A 213 20.08 -21.31 -0.84
C LYS A 213 19.87 -19.81 -0.78
N GLU A 214 18.67 -19.40 -0.39
CA GLU A 214 18.41 -18.02 -0.06
C GLU A 214 19.31 -17.64 1.13
N VAL A 215 20.20 -16.68 0.90
CA VAL A 215 21.17 -16.22 1.92
C VAL A 215 20.46 -15.40 3.00
N PHE A 216 19.17 -15.14 2.82
CA PHE A 216 18.42 -14.18 3.60
C PHE A 216 17.64 -14.85 4.72
N VAL A 217 18.27 -14.94 5.86
CA VAL A 217 17.53 -15.10 7.13
C VAL A 217 17.29 -13.69 7.65
N SER A 218 16.10 -13.17 7.44
CA SER A 218 15.63 -12.01 8.19
C SER A 218 15.40 -12.45 9.64
N VAL A 219 16.48 -12.66 10.36
CA VAL A 219 16.41 -12.85 11.80
C VAL A 219 16.18 -11.47 12.38
N ILE A 220 14.93 -11.17 12.77
CA ILE A 220 14.71 -10.22 13.85
C ILE A 220 15.31 -10.91 15.08
N PRO A 221 16.44 -10.43 15.63
CA PRO A 221 17.14 -11.13 16.74
C PRO A 221 16.24 -11.30 17.97
N GLU A 222 15.30 -10.40 18.14
CA GLU A 222 14.22 -10.46 19.13
C GLU A 222 12.99 -11.06 18.44
N GLY A 223 12.36 -12.07 19.05
CA GLY A 223 11.12 -12.62 18.53
C GLY A 223 10.12 -11.48 18.24
N ALA A 224 9.33 -11.57 17.16
CA ALA A 224 8.46 -10.48 16.70
C ALA A 224 7.46 -9.99 17.78
N THR A 225 7.10 -10.82 18.76
CA THR A 225 6.32 -10.40 19.94
C THR A 225 7.09 -9.42 20.83
N ALA A 226 8.41 -9.57 20.96
CA ALA A 226 9.24 -8.64 21.71
C ALA A 226 9.41 -7.32 20.93
N ALA A 227 9.63 -7.39 19.62
CA ALA A 227 9.68 -6.23 18.73
C ALA A 227 8.36 -5.43 18.76
N PHE A 228 7.22 -6.12 18.70
CA PHE A 228 5.90 -5.51 18.83
C PHE A 228 5.69 -4.85 20.19
N LYS A 229 6.06 -5.52 21.30
CA LYS A 229 5.98 -4.92 22.64
C LYS A 229 6.90 -3.71 22.78
N ARG A 230 8.08 -3.73 22.16
CA ARG A 230 9.02 -2.60 22.14
C ARG A 230 8.44 -1.41 21.37
N LEU A 231 7.81 -1.68 20.23
CA LEU A 231 7.11 -0.65 19.44
C LEU A 231 5.97 -0.03 20.24
N LEU A 232 5.12 -0.84 20.89
CA LEU A 232 4.02 -0.36 21.72
C LEU A 232 4.47 0.42 22.96
N ARG A 233 5.69 0.26 23.43
CA ARG A 233 6.26 1.06 24.53
C ARG A 233 6.80 2.41 24.07
N HIS A 234 6.99 2.60 22.78
CA HIS A 234 7.60 3.80 22.23
C HIS A 234 6.56 4.88 21.95
N LYS A 235 6.39 5.80 22.93
CA LYS A 235 5.33 6.83 22.90
C LYS A 235 5.33 7.71 21.65
N ALA A 236 6.48 7.92 21.01
CA ALA A 236 6.59 8.77 19.82
C ALA A 236 5.81 8.21 18.60
N VAL A 237 5.54 6.89 18.56
CA VAL A 237 4.80 6.24 17.46
C VAL A 237 3.29 6.48 17.56
N TYR A 238 2.75 6.84 18.73
CA TYR A 238 1.31 6.99 18.90
C TYR A 238 0.71 8.16 18.11
N ILE A 239 1.44 9.27 17.97
CA ILE A 239 0.94 10.43 17.20
C ILE A 239 0.84 10.08 15.72
N PRO A 240 1.89 9.55 15.03
CA PRO A 240 1.75 9.10 13.64
C PRO A 240 0.69 8.03 13.45
N ALA A 241 0.60 7.06 14.37
CA ALA A 241 -0.42 6.02 14.29
C ALA A 241 -1.84 6.57 14.38
N LEU A 242 -2.07 7.56 15.28
CA LEU A 242 -3.35 8.26 15.39
C LEU A 242 -3.67 9.09 14.15
N VAL A 243 -2.67 9.77 13.57
CA VAL A 243 -2.83 10.52 12.32
C VAL A 243 -3.24 9.60 11.18
N LEU A 244 -2.55 8.46 11.01
CA LEU A 244 -2.89 7.47 9.99
C LEU A 244 -4.27 6.84 10.24
N PHE A 245 -4.60 6.53 11.49
CA PHE A 245 -5.92 6.02 11.85
C PHE A 245 -7.03 7.02 11.49
N LEU A 246 -6.89 8.29 11.87
CA LEU A 246 -7.88 9.33 11.55
C LEU A 246 -8.00 9.59 10.05
N TRP A 247 -6.91 9.44 9.33
CA TRP A 247 -6.90 9.58 7.87
C TRP A 247 -7.75 8.52 7.18
N ASP A 248 -7.58 7.26 7.57
CA ASP A 248 -8.35 6.17 6.96
C ASP A 248 -9.74 6.03 7.54
N PHE A 249 -9.94 6.50 8.77
CA PHE A 249 -11.27 6.60 9.32
C PHE A 249 -12.01 7.80 8.73
N ALA A 250 -12.22 7.74 7.40
CA ALA A 250 -12.84 8.78 6.59
C ALA A 250 -14.11 8.23 5.90
N PRO A 251 -15.25 8.12 6.61
CA PRO A 251 -16.50 7.59 6.07
C PRO A 251 -16.96 8.43 4.87
N GLY A 252 -17.25 7.77 3.75
CA GLY A 252 -17.72 8.45 2.54
C GLY A 252 -16.91 8.17 1.27
N TRP A 253 -15.72 7.60 1.40
CA TRP A 253 -14.81 7.38 0.25
C TRP A 253 -14.91 6.01 -0.42
N GLY A 254 -15.42 5.01 0.23
CA GLY A 254 -15.55 3.65 -0.28
C GLY A 254 -16.92 3.39 -0.92
N THR A 255 -17.68 2.51 -0.29
CA THR A 255 -19.02 2.10 -0.71
C THR A 255 -20.01 3.29 -0.86
N PRO A 256 -20.04 4.31 0.02
CA PRO A 256 -20.90 5.47 -0.19
C PRO A 256 -20.64 6.19 -1.52
N LEU A 257 -19.36 6.34 -1.89
CA LEU A 257 -18.99 6.96 -3.16
C LEU A 257 -19.43 6.11 -4.36
N LEU A 258 -19.27 4.77 -4.28
CA LEU A 258 -19.78 3.85 -5.30
C LEU A 258 -21.28 4.07 -5.54
N PHE A 259 -22.08 4.03 -4.48
CA PHE A 259 -23.52 4.19 -4.59
C PHE A 259 -23.92 5.59 -5.07
N TYR A 260 -23.22 6.63 -4.64
CA TYR A 260 -23.44 8.00 -5.12
C TYR A 260 -23.17 8.12 -6.62
N LEU A 261 -22.00 7.69 -7.08
CA LEU A 261 -21.61 7.81 -8.48
C LEU A 261 -22.49 6.96 -9.40
N THR A 262 -22.91 5.77 -8.96
CA THR A 262 -23.71 4.87 -9.81
C THR A 262 -25.21 5.07 -9.68
N ASN A 263 -25.74 5.45 -8.51
CA ASN A 263 -27.19 5.65 -8.35
C ASN A 263 -27.62 7.07 -8.66
N VAL A 264 -26.84 8.08 -8.25
CA VAL A 264 -27.19 9.49 -8.42
C VAL A 264 -26.63 10.03 -9.74
N GLN A 265 -25.33 9.81 -9.99
CA GLN A 265 -24.67 10.30 -11.20
C GLN A 265 -24.78 9.35 -12.40
N LYS A 266 -25.33 8.14 -12.21
CA LYS A 266 -25.63 7.14 -13.25
C LYS A 266 -24.39 6.66 -14.03
N LEU A 267 -23.22 6.65 -13.42
CA LEU A 267 -22.01 6.11 -14.04
C LEU A 267 -22.18 4.59 -14.27
N THR A 268 -21.71 4.11 -15.41
CA THR A 268 -21.59 2.68 -15.70
C THR A 268 -20.45 2.03 -14.92
N GLU A 269 -20.30 0.71 -14.99
CA GLU A 269 -19.22 -0.04 -14.33
C GLU A 269 -17.84 0.40 -14.84
N SER A 270 -17.73 0.54 -16.17
CA SER A 270 -16.50 1.00 -16.82
C SER A 270 -16.16 2.44 -16.43
N GLU A 271 -17.14 3.35 -16.44
CA GLU A 271 -16.97 4.75 -16.07
C GLU A 271 -16.59 4.90 -14.59
N PHE A 272 -17.22 4.14 -13.70
CA PHE A 272 -16.85 4.09 -12.29
C PHE A 272 -15.43 3.55 -12.12
N GLY A 273 -15.12 2.40 -12.74
CA GLY A 273 -13.79 1.80 -12.70
C GLY A 273 -12.70 2.75 -13.22
N ALA A 274 -12.97 3.44 -14.35
CA ALA A 274 -12.06 4.45 -14.90
C ALA A 274 -11.83 5.60 -13.90
N SER A 275 -12.89 6.15 -13.30
CA SER A 275 -12.78 7.25 -12.33
C SER A 275 -11.93 6.85 -11.11
N GLN A 276 -12.13 5.63 -10.59
CA GLN A 276 -11.31 5.09 -9.50
C GLN A 276 -9.85 4.87 -9.94
N GLY A 277 -9.62 4.43 -11.18
CA GLY A 277 -8.29 4.35 -11.78
C GLY A 277 -7.59 5.70 -11.82
N TRP A 278 -8.27 6.77 -12.24
CA TRP A 278 -7.74 8.14 -12.21
C TRP A 278 -7.41 8.62 -10.79
N LEU A 279 -8.22 8.25 -9.80
CA LEU A 279 -7.93 8.54 -8.39
C LEU A 279 -6.61 7.88 -7.95
N ARG A 280 -6.40 6.59 -8.28
CA ARG A 280 -5.15 5.89 -7.96
C ARG A 280 -3.96 6.46 -8.71
N LEU A 281 -4.13 6.84 -9.98
CA LEU A 281 -3.09 7.53 -10.76
C LEU A 281 -2.71 8.86 -10.13
N GLY A 282 -3.68 9.64 -9.66
CA GLY A 282 -3.43 10.87 -8.89
C GLY A 282 -2.54 10.64 -7.67
N GLN A 283 -2.79 9.56 -6.92
CA GLN A 283 -1.95 9.18 -5.78
C GLN A 283 -0.51 8.85 -6.18
N VAL A 284 -0.31 8.17 -7.32
CA VAL A 284 1.04 7.87 -7.86
C VAL A 284 1.78 9.15 -8.21
N LEU A 285 1.13 10.05 -8.97
CA LEU A 285 1.73 11.32 -9.38
C LEU A 285 2.08 12.19 -8.16
N ALA A 286 1.20 12.21 -7.17
CA ALA A 286 1.42 12.96 -5.94
C ALA A 286 2.61 12.43 -5.13
N ALA A 287 2.80 11.12 -5.06
CA ALA A 287 3.96 10.52 -4.39
C ALA A 287 5.28 10.89 -5.09
N LEU A 288 5.29 10.94 -6.43
CA LEU A 288 6.43 11.42 -7.21
C LEU A 288 6.73 12.90 -6.91
N CYS A 289 5.68 13.73 -6.87
CA CYS A 289 5.82 15.14 -6.51
C CYS A 289 6.34 15.31 -5.08
N TYR A 290 5.83 14.51 -4.14
CA TYR A 290 6.25 14.56 -2.73
C TYR A 290 7.75 14.27 -2.58
N ALA A 291 8.30 13.33 -3.34
CA ALA A 291 9.74 13.04 -3.33
C ALA A 291 10.62 14.27 -3.70
N GLY A 292 10.09 15.18 -4.51
CA GLY A 292 10.73 16.47 -4.80
C GLY A 292 10.41 17.58 -3.78
N LEU A 293 9.20 17.54 -3.22
CA LEU A 293 8.75 18.56 -2.27
C LEU A 293 9.43 18.40 -0.90
N CYS A 294 9.63 17.16 -0.44
CA CYS A 294 10.25 16.88 0.87
C CYS A 294 11.71 17.34 0.95
N THR A 295 12.40 17.51 -0.21
CA THR A 295 13.77 18.02 -0.25
C THR A 295 13.84 19.57 -0.28
N ARG A 296 12.74 20.25 -0.64
CA ARG A 296 12.70 21.71 -0.81
C ARG A 296 11.97 22.44 0.30
N PHE A 297 11.01 21.79 0.94
CA PHE A 297 10.16 22.39 1.95
C PHE A 297 10.37 21.74 3.32
N LYS A 298 10.20 22.52 4.38
CA LYS A 298 10.23 22.01 5.76
C LYS A 298 9.09 21.01 5.96
N PHE A 299 9.36 19.95 6.69
CA PHE A 299 8.42 18.84 6.90
C PHE A 299 7.08 19.26 7.54
N LYS A 300 7.14 20.11 8.57
CA LYS A 300 5.92 20.57 9.28
C LYS A 300 4.90 21.27 8.36
N PRO A 301 5.27 22.26 7.53
CA PRO A 301 4.35 22.82 6.52
C PRO A 301 3.75 21.76 5.58
N LEU A 302 4.55 20.79 5.11
CA LEU A 302 4.04 19.73 4.23
C LEU A 302 2.94 18.89 4.88
N LEU A 303 3.07 18.57 6.17
CA LEU A 303 2.02 17.87 6.93
C LEU A 303 0.71 18.68 6.98
N TYR A 304 0.81 19.97 7.32
CA TYR A 304 -0.37 20.84 7.44
C TYR A 304 -1.04 21.08 6.08
N TRP A 305 -0.25 21.36 5.03
CA TRP A 305 -0.78 21.53 3.68
C TRP A 305 -1.34 20.23 3.11
N GLY A 306 -0.69 19.08 3.34
CA GLY A 306 -1.21 17.77 2.95
C GLY A 306 -2.57 17.48 3.59
N THR A 307 -2.69 17.73 4.89
CA THR A 307 -3.98 17.60 5.61
C THR A 307 -5.04 18.54 5.04
N PHE A 308 -4.70 19.80 4.77
CA PHE A 308 -5.61 20.78 4.18
C PHE A 308 -6.14 20.32 2.83
N LEU A 309 -5.24 19.88 1.94
CA LEU A 309 -5.61 19.34 0.63
C LEU A 309 -6.52 18.10 0.75
N GLY A 310 -6.27 17.24 1.74
CA GLY A 310 -7.13 16.10 2.04
C GLY A 310 -8.55 16.51 2.46
N VAL A 311 -8.66 17.53 3.32
CA VAL A 311 -9.97 18.04 3.77
C VAL A 311 -10.74 18.65 2.60
N ILE A 312 -10.13 19.51 1.79
CA ILE A 312 -10.83 20.17 0.67
C ILE A 312 -11.05 19.25 -0.54
N GLY A 313 -10.30 18.15 -0.64
CA GLY A 313 -10.46 17.17 -1.71
C GLY A 313 -11.80 16.44 -1.65
N GLY A 314 -12.36 16.21 -0.46
CA GLY A 314 -13.65 15.56 -0.29
C GLY A 314 -14.82 16.26 -0.99
N PRO A 315 -15.08 17.55 -0.75
CA PRO A 315 -16.19 18.29 -1.34
C PRO A 315 -16.18 18.31 -2.87
N THR A 316 -15.01 18.12 -3.48
CA THR A 316 -14.92 18.13 -4.95
C THR A 316 -15.75 17.03 -5.61
N PHE A 317 -16.04 15.92 -4.91
CA PHE A 317 -16.92 14.86 -5.43
C PHE A 317 -18.35 15.32 -5.68
N LEU A 318 -18.82 16.36 -4.98
CA LEU A 318 -20.15 16.94 -5.20
C LEU A 318 -20.24 17.72 -6.53
N LEU A 319 -19.10 18.05 -7.15
CA LEU A 319 -19.03 18.71 -8.45
C LEU A 319 -19.14 17.75 -9.64
N ILE A 320 -19.28 16.45 -9.38
CA ILE A 320 -19.37 15.45 -10.42
C ILE A 320 -20.81 15.41 -10.96
N HIS A 321 -20.96 15.71 -12.26
CA HIS A 321 -22.23 15.61 -12.98
C HIS A 321 -22.09 14.89 -14.32
N SER A 322 -20.87 14.42 -14.66
CA SER A 322 -20.61 13.65 -15.87
C SER A 322 -19.40 12.72 -15.69
N PRO A 323 -19.26 11.65 -16.50
CA PRO A 323 -18.12 10.74 -16.42
C PRO A 323 -16.77 11.45 -16.62
N GLY A 324 -16.69 12.40 -17.55
CA GLY A 324 -15.45 13.18 -17.77
C GLY A 324 -15.07 14.03 -16.54
N GLN A 325 -16.04 14.65 -15.88
CA GLN A 325 -15.80 15.37 -14.62
C GLN A 325 -15.40 14.41 -13.49
N ALA A 326 -15.99 13.20 -13.43
CA ALA A 326 -15.60 12.18 -12.45
C ALA A 326 -14.10 11.83 -12.56
N ASN A 327 -13.60 11.64 -13.78
CA ASN A 327 -12.19 11.35 -14.02
C ASN A 327 -11.26 12.47 -13.53
N ILE A 328 -11.59 13.73 -13.86
CA ILE A 328 -10.79 14.90 -13.46
C ILE A 328 -10.84 15.10 -11.94
N VAL A 329 -12.02 15.06 -11.34
CA VAL A 329 -12.19 15.21 -9.89
C VAL A 329 -11.46 14.11 -9.14
N CYS A 330 -11.60 12.86 -9.56
CA CYS A 330 -10.91 11.74 -8.97
C CYS A 330 -9.39 11.86 -9.09
N LEU A 331 -8.85 12.33 -10.22
CA LEU A 331 -7.42 12.59 -10.39
C LEU A 331 -6.92 13.64 -9.38
N ILE A 332 -7.64 14.76 -9.27
CA ILE A 332 -7.28 15.87 -8.36
C ILE A 332 -7.39 15.41 -6.90
N ALA A 333 -8.50 14.76 -6.54
CA ALA A 333 -8.70 14.21 -5.21
C ALA A 333 -7.61 13.16 -4.86
N GLY A 334 -7.28 12.28 -5.80
CA GLY A 334 -6.20 11.32 -5.65
C GLY A 334 -4.85 11.98 -5.44
N ALA A 335 -4.53 13.04 -6.18
CA ALA A 335 -3.29 13.80 -6.01
C ALA A 335 -3.23 14.48 -4.63
N SER A 336 -4.31 15.10 -4.20
CA SER A 336 -4.43 15.73 -2.87
C SER A 336 -4.22 14.72 -1.75
N CYS A 337 -4.89 13.55 -1.82
CA CYS A 337 -4.73 12.45 -0.88
C CYS A 337 -3.31 11.87 -0.89
N GLY A 338 -2.71 11.73 -2.06
CA GLY A 338 -1.37 11.15 -2.19
C GLY A 338 -0.29 11.96 -1.49
N ILE A 339 -0.36 13.30 -1.55
CA ILE A 339 0.56 14.21 -0.83
C ILE A 339 0.38 14.02 0.69
N ALA A 340 -0.86 14.00 1.17
CA ALA A 340 -1.16 13.81 2.59
C ALA A 340 -0.60 12.47 3.11
N VAL A 341 -0.97 11.37 2.46
CA VAL A 341 -0.54 10.01 2.86
C VAL A 341 0.97 9.86 2.85
N ALA A 342 1.66 10.39 1.82
CA ALA A 342 3.12 10.34 1.76
C ALA A 342 3.75 11.06 2.96
N SER A 343 3.22 12.22 3.36
CA SER A 343 3.72 12.97 4.52
C SER A 343 3.45 12.25 5.85
N TYR A 344 2.33 11.51 5.98
CA TYR A 344 2.03 10.76 7.20
C TYR A 344 2.89 9.51 7.36
N TYR A 345 3.21 8.81 6.27
CA TYR A 345 4.19 7.72 6.32
C TYR A 345 5.60 8.22 6.64
N ASP A 346 6.01 9.36 6.07
CA ASP A 346 7.29 10.01 6.44
C ASP A 346 7.31 10.33 7.94
N LEU A 347 6.21 10.88 8.49
CA LEU A 347 6.07 11.11 9.93
C LEU A 347 6.21 9.81 10.75
N LEU A 348 5.58 8.72 10.31
CA LEU A 348 5.65 7.42 10.98
C LEU A 348 7.10 6.94 11.04
N PHE A 349 7.82 6.98 9.92
CA PHE A 349 9.21 6.51 9.86
C PHE A 349 10.16 7.38 10.69
N ARG A 350 9.96 8.71 10.74
CA ARG A 350 10.73 9.63 11.60
C ARG A 350 10.55 9.36 13.09
N CYS A 351 9.35 8.94 13.50
CA CYS A 351 9.03 8.64 14.90
C CYS A 351 9.34 7.19 15.30
N CYS A 352 9.65 6.33 14.34
CA CYS A 352 9.89 4.91 14.60
C CYS A 352 11.31 4.67 15.11
N PRO A 353 11.50 3.79 16.14
CA PRO A 353 12.82 3.36 16.54
C PRO A 353 13.56 2.66 15.39
N LYS A 354 14.86 2.92 15.25
CA LYS A 354 15.74 2.22 14.30
C LYS A 354 15.58 0.70 14.47
N GLU A 355 15.52 -0.05 13.37
CA GLU A 355 15.33 -1.50 13.28
C GLU A 355 13.88 -1.99 13.48
N LEU A 356 12.91 -1.12 13.81
CA LEU A 356 11.50 -1.50 13.95
C LEU A 356 10.61 -0.94 12.83
N GLU A 357 11.20 -0.27 11.82
CA GLU A 357 10.44 0.39 10.74
C GLU A 357 9.51 -0.61 10.02
N GLY A 358 9.99 -1.82 9.75
CA GLY A 358 9.19 -2.86 9.11
C GLY A 358 8.01 -3.33 9.97
N VAL A 359 8.23 -3.50 11.28
CA VAL A 359 7.16 -3.87 12.22
C VAL A 359 6.15 -2.74 12.36
N ALA A 360 6.63 -1.49 12.48
CA ALA A 360 5.78 -0.31 12.56
C ALA A 360 4.91 -0.16 11.31
N PHE A 361 5.49 -0.37 10.12
CA PHE A 361 4.74 -0.34 8.86
C PHE A 361 3.65 -1.42 8.83
N MET A 362 3.98 -2.67 9.16
CA MET A 362 3.00 -3.77 9.14
C MET A 362 1.86 -3.58 10.14
N VAL A 363 2.18 -3.13 11.35
CA VAL A 363 1.17 -2.84 12.38
C VAL A 363 0.29 -1.66 11.97
N SER A 364 0.91 -0.61 11.42
CA SER A 364 0.17 0.54 10.92
C SER A 364 -0.71 0.16 9.73
N TYR A 365 -0.24 -0.70 8.83
CA TYR A 365 -1.02 -1.18 7.69
C TYR A 365 -2.25 -1.99 8.14
N ALA A 366 -2.11 -2.88 9.12
CA ALA A 366 -3.23 -3.64 9.68
C ALA A 366 -4.25 -2.72 10.37
N ALA A 367 -3.78 -1.78 11.19
CA ALA A 367 -4.64 -0.80 11.84
C ALA A 367 -5.35 0.13 10.84
N PHE A 368 -4.67 0.54 9.81
CA PHE A 368 -5.11 1.34 8.70
C PHE A 368 -6.23 0.60 7.92
N THR A 369 -6.03 -0.64 7.50
CA THR A 369 -7.06 -1.41 6.81
C THR A 369 -8.30 -1.58 7.69
N LEU A 370 -8.11 -1.93 8.97
CA LEU A 370 -9.22 -2.04 9.91
C LEU A 370 -10.00 -0.73 10.09
N ALA A 371 -9.30 0.41 10.19
CA ALA A 371 -9.91 1.73 10.29
C ALA A 371 -10.70 2.08 9.02
N GLY A 372 -10.14 1.82 7.84
CA GLY A 372 -10.77 2.04 6.55
C GLY A 372 -12.08 1.25 6.41
N ASP A 373 -12.05 -0.04 6.69
CA ASP A 373 -13.23 -0.89 6.57
C ASP A 373 -14.31 -0.57 7.62
N ALA A 374 -13.90 -0.28 8.86
CA ALA A 374 -14.83 0.17 9.89
C ALA A 374 -15.47 1.53 9.51
N SER A 375 -14.69 2.43 8.92
CA SER A 375 -15.19 3.72 8.45
C SER A 375 -16.13 3.57 7.26
N ASP A 376 -15.89 2.58 6.36
CA ASP A 376 -16.77 2.31 5.23
C ASP A 376 -18.15 1.82 5.69
N ILE A 377 -18.20 0.99 6.73
CA ILE A 377 -19.47 0.57 7.36
C ILE A 377 -20.20 1.79 7.93
N LEU A 378 -19.51 2.65 8.70
CA LEU A 378 -20.10 3.87 9.25
C LEU A 378 -20.58 4.79 8.10
N GLY A 379 -19.75 4.99 7.09
CA GLY A 379 -20.07 5.84 5.94
C GLY A 379 -21.28 5.34 5.16
N SER A 380 -21.39 4.04 4.95
CA SER A 380 -22.54 3.42 4.30
C SER A 380 -23.82 3.58 5.09
N PHE A 381 -23.76 3.42 6.43
CA PHE A 381 -24.88 3.70 7.31
C PHE A 381 -25.30 5.18 7.25
N LEU A 382 -24.36 6.10 7.25
CA LEU A 382 -24.63 7.54 7.14
C LEU A 382 -25.23 7.89 5.77
N TYR A 383 -24.74 7.23 4.68
CA TYR A 383 -25.29 7.38 3.35
C TYR A 383 -26.76 6.93 3.28
N GLU A 384 -27.10 5.80 3.90
CA GLU A 384 -28.50 5.31 3.95
C GLU A 384 -29.41 6.26 4.75
N LYS A 385 -28.92 6.94 5.77
CA LYS A 385 -29.70 7.84 6.61
C LYS A 385 -29.83 9.26 6.07
N GLY A 386 -28.80 9.82 5.48
CA GLY A 386 -28.76 11.23 5.08
C GLY A 386 -28.10 11.51 3.73
N GLY A 387 -27.86 10.45 2.92
CA GLY A 387 -27.24 10.56 1.61
C GLY A 387 -25.73 10.83 1.67
N PHE A 388 -25.16 11.02 0.49
CA PHE A 388 -23.71 11.18 0.31
C PHE A 388 -23.15 12.42 1.03
N GLY A 389 -23.91 13.52 1.05
CA GLY A 389 -23.52 14.76 1.70
C GLY A 389 -23.25 14.62 3.20
N LEU A 390 -24.07 13.84 3.92
CA LEU A 390 -23.87 13.58 5.35
C LEU A 390 -22.61 12.72 5.58
N ALA A 391 -22.44 11.64 4.85
CA ALA A 391 -21.26 10.79 4.93
C ALA A 391 -19.99 11.58 4.66
N LEU A 392 -20.00 12.43 3.62
CA LEU A 392 -18.89 13.27 3.24
C LEU A 392 -18.56 14.34 4.29
N ALA A 393 -19.57 15.03 4.86
CA ALA A 393 -19.37 16.04 5.91
C ALA A 393 -18.70 15.44 7.15
N ILE A 394 -19.12 14.24 7.55
CA ILE A 394 -18.52 13.53 8.69
C ILE A 394 -17.10 13.08 8.34
N SER A 395 -16.86 12.59 7.12
CA SER A 395 -15.52 12.27 6.63
C SER A 395 -14.57 13.47 6.75
N MET A 396 -15.00 14.63 6.27
CA MET A 396 -14.22 15.87 6.37
C MET A 396 -13.93 16.27 7.83
N ALA A 397 -14.90 16.08 8.73
CA ALA A 397 -14.71 16.34 10.16
C ALA A 397 -13.62 15.43 10.76
N PHE A 398 -13.64 14.12 10.45
CA PHE A 398 -12.59 13.19 10.88
C PHE A 398 -11.22 13.54 10.29
N THR A 399 -11.16 13.88 9.01
CA THR A 399 -9.91 14.34 8.38
C THR A 399 -9.40 15.63 9.00
N ALA A 400 -10.28 16.58 9.34
CA ALA A 400 -9.90 17.81 10.02
C ALA A 400 -9.41 17.57 11.45
N LEU A 401 -9.92 16.54 12.16
CA LEU A 401 -9.42 16.16 13.48
C LEU A 401 -7.93 15.80 13.49
N ILE A 402 -7.32 15.49 12.34
CA ILE A 402 -5.88 15.24 12.22
C ILE A 402 -5.05 16.44 12.70
N TYR A 403 -5.56 17.66 12.57
CA TYR A 403 -4.86 18.84 13.08
C TYR A 403 -4.63 18.78 14.61
N VAL A 404 -5.49 18.08 15.36
CA VAL A 404 -5.35 17.97 16.82
C VAL A 404 -4.06 17.24 17.22
N PRO A 405 -3.80 15.98 16.78
CA PRO A 405 -2.53 15.32 17.08
C PRO A 405 -1.32 16.04 16.48
N LEU A 406 -1.46 16.75 15.35
CA LEU A 406 -0.35 17.50 14.75
C LEU A 406 0.11 18.69 15.62
N ILE A 407 -0.77 19.27 16.44
CA ILE A 407 -0.39 20.33 17.40
C ILE A 407 0.58 19.78 18.47
N PHE A 408 0.39 18.53 18.87
CA PHE A 408 1.19 17.88 19.92
C PHE A 408 2.45 17.20 19.38
N LEU A 409 2.80 17.44 18.10
CA LEU A 409 3.95 16.82 17.48
C LEU A 409 5.25 17.32 18.14
N PRO A 410 6.12 16.43 18.63
CA PRO A 410 7.39 16.83 19.24
C PRO A 410 8.30 17.47 18.20
N ARG A 411 9.09 18.48 18.61
CA ARG A 411 10.03 19.17 17.72
C ARG A 411 11.03 18.21 17.10
N SER A 412 11.46 17.18 17.82
CA SER A 412 12.37 16.14 17.33
C SER A 412 11.85 15.36 16.11
N ALA A 413 10.54 15.30 15.90
CA ALA A 413 9.94 14.67 14.71
C ALA A 413 9.90 15.61 13.49
N THR A 414 10.05 16.92 13.72
CA THR A 414 9.97 17.95 12.66
C THR A 414 11.32 18.54 12.28
N ASP A 415 12.35 18.32 13.12
CA ASP A 415 13.71 18.76 12.82
C ASP A 415 14.32 17.88 11.70
N PRO A 416 15.18 18.46 10.85
CA PRO A 416 15.87 17.67 9.83
C PRO A 416 16.66 16.54 10.48
N HIS A 417 16.49 15.31 9.99
CA HIS A 417 17.32 14.20 10.43
C HIS A 417 18.72 14.31 9.82
N GLU A 418 19.74 13.85 10.56
CA GLU A 418 21.09 13.70 10.04
C GLU A 418 21.06 12.81 8.79
N GLY A 419 21.31 13.42 7.62
CA GLY A 419 21.21 12.78 6.31
C GLY A 419 20.22 13.46 5.35
N GLU A 420 19.27 14.27 5.84
CA GLU A 420 18.60 15.31 5.06
C GLU A 420 19.54 16.53 5.06
N ALA A 421 20.66 16.43 4.37
CA ALA A 421 21.43 17.62 4.04
C ALA A 421 20.48 18.51 3.25
N ILE A 422 19.88 19.49 3.90
CA ILE A 422 19.59 20.76 3.25
C ILE A 422 20.90 21.05 2.56
N VAL A 423 20.90 20.99 1.24
CA VAL A 423 22.00 21.52 0.45
C VAL A 423 21.97 23.02 0.74
N ASP A 424 22.54 23.40 1.88
CA ASP A 424 23.06 24.75 2.04
C ASP A 424 24.16 24.87 1.01
N VAL A 425 23.90 25.70 0.05
CA VAL A 425 24.71 25.99 -1.14
C VAL A 425 25.96 26.78 -0.73
N ASP A 426 26.64 26.38 0.33
CA ASP A 426 27.99 26.80 0.61
C ASP A 426 28.91 25.58 0.55
N PRO A 427 29.71 25.45 -0.50
CA PRO A 427 30.74 24.42 -0.53
C PRO A 427 31.66 24.64 0.67
N PRO A 428 32.04 23.57 1.38
CA PRO A 428 32.96 23.69 2.52
C PRO A 428 34.24 24.37 2.03
N ARG A 429 34.55 25.54 2.57
CA ARG A 429 35.72 26.36 2.26
C ARG A 429 37.07 25.66 2.44
N ASN A 430 37.08 24.40 2.82
CA ASN A 430 38.30 23.64 3.14
C ASN A 430 38.80 22.70 2.04
N LEU A 431 38.18 22.69 0.84
CA LEU A 431 38.64 21.84 -0.27
C LEU A 431 39.41 22.61 -1.37
N LEU A 432 39.64 23.91 -1.21
CA LEU A 432 40.41 24.73 -2.16
C LEU A 432 41.92 24.60 -2.12
N PRO A 433 42.62 24.10 -1.06
CA PRO A 433 44.08 23.94 -1.12
C PRO A 433 44.56 22.64 -1.77
N ALA A 434 43.70 21.67 -2.11
CA ALA A 434 44.13 20.34 -2.60
C ALA A 434 44.09 20.19 -4.13
N LEU A 435 43.74 21.25 -4.88
CA LEU A 435 43.71 21.24 -6.34
C LEU A 435 44.77 22.15 -7.00
N GLU A 436 45.64 22.79 -6.21
CA GLU A 436 46.76 23.63 -6.70
C GLU A 436 48.13 23.07 -6.29
N ALA A 437 48.24 21.76 -5.97
CA ALA A 437 49.54 21.13 -5.76
C ALA A 437 49.77 19.98 -6.73
#